data_a8e07f8640b1a7b361dc884b4ce42400
#
_entry.id   a8e07f8640b1a7b361dc884b4ce42400
#
_cell.length_a   1.000
_cell.length_b   1.000
_cell.length_c   1.000
_cell.angle_alpha   90.00
_cell.angle_beta   90.00
_cell.angle_gamma   90.00
#
_symmetry.space_group_name_H-M   'P 1'
#
loop_
_entity.id
_entity.type
_entity.pdbx_description
1 polymer ?
#
loop_
_entity_poly.entity_id
_entity_poly.type
_entity_poly.pdbx_seq_one_letter_code
_entity_poly.pdbx_strand_id
1 'polypeptide(L)'
;VQRYMPELFETEFDHMKELADELAAHLIVRLAQNADLRDFGKHACARLDSFSREYPFIQYLYLTDTKGSLKCAAITDPAYREKYEALPIGFDFSQREWFKMPMQTGDMHIMDVYQSQFTGKLVITVSCPVTDDDDNIVGVIGVDIQLEQLLKRSQALQQEARAAED
;
A
#
# COMPACT_ATOMS: atom_id res chain seq x y z
N VAL A 1 -29.84 7.42 7.41
CA VAL A 1 -29.80 8.55 6.50
C VAL A 1 -28.92 8.26 5.28
N GLN A 2 -27.90 7.44 5.45
CA GLN A 2 -27.06 6.98 4.34
C GLN A 2 -27.75 5.97 3.40
N ARG A 3 -28.92 5.53 3.79
CA ARG A 3 -29.73 4.56 3.04
C ARG A 3 -30.29 5.11 1.74
N TYR A 4 -30.24 6.42 1.57
CA TYR A 4 -30.84 7.13 0.42
C TYR A 4 -29.80 7.80 -0.45
N MET A 5 -28.62 7.21 -0.58
CA MET A 5 -27.70 7.67 -1.58
C MET A 5 -28.34 7.47 -2.94
N PRO A 6 -28.42 8.51 -3.77
CA PRO A 6 -28.90 8.34 -5.15
C PRO A 6 -28.05 7.30 -5.87
N GLU A 7 -28.64 6.51 -6.74
CA GLU A 7 -27.92 5.54 -7.56
C GLU A 7 -26.74 6.17 -8.27
N LEU A 8 -26.88 7.42 -8.70
CA LEU A 8 -25.80 8.17 -9.34
C LEU A 8 -24.59 8.35 -8.43
N PHE A 9 -24.81 8.57 -7.13
CA PHE A 9 -23.74 8.72 -6.17
C PHE A 9 -23.03 7.39 -5.91
N GLU A 10 -23.77 6.29 -5.81
CA GLU A 10 -23.20 4.95 -5.67
C GLU A 10 -22.34 4.59 -6.87
N THR A 11 -22.78 4.92 -8.08
CA THR A 11 -22.04 4.70 -9.32
C THR A 11 -20.74 5.50 -9.33
N GLU A 12 -20.76 6.76 -8.89
CA GLU A 12 -19.56 7.58 -8.80
C GLU A 12 -18.59 7.04 -7.74
N PHE A 13 -19.11 6.59 -6.60
CA PHE A 13 -18.29 5.97 -5.55
C PHE A 13 -17.63 4.69 -6.08
N ASP A 14 -18.37 3.85 -6.79
CA ASP A 14 -17.84 2.62 -7.38
C ASP A 14 -16.73 2.92 -8.39
N HIS A 15 -16.90 3.96 -9.21
CA HIS A 15 -15.90 4.41 -10.17
C HIS A 15 -14.62 4.90 -9.46
N MET A 16 -14.78 5.66 -8.39
CA MET A 16 -13.64 6.14 -7.62
C MET A 16 -12.90 4.98 -6.96
N LYS A 17 -13.64 3.99 -6.46
CA LYS A 17 -13.05 2.79 -5.88
C LYS A 17 -12.27 1.98 -6.92
N GLU A 18 -12.85 1.79 -8.11
CA GLU A 18 -12.16 1.09 -9.20
C GLU A 18 -10.86 1.81 -9.59
N LEU A 19 -10.91 3.13 -9.70
CA LEU A 19 -9.72 3.93 -10.01
C LEU A 19 -8.67 3.80 -8.91
N ALA A 20 -9.09 3.86 -7.64
CA ALA A 20 -8.20 3.71 -6.50
C ALA A 20 -7.54 2.32 -6.49
N ASP A 21 -8.31 1.27 -6.77
CA ASP A 21 -7.80 -0.10 -6.85
C ASP A 21 -6.76 -0.23 -7.98
N GLU A 22 -7.02 0.35 -9.16
CA GLU A 22 -6.07 0.33 -10.27
C GLU A 22 -4.76 1.05 -9.92
N LEU A 23 -4.87 2.23 -9.33
CA LEU A 23 -3.70 3.01 -8.91
C LEU A 23 -2.90 2.29 -7.85
N ALA A 24 -3.58 1.70 -6.88
CA ALA A 24 -2.95 0.92 -5.82
C ALA A 24 -2.25 -0.32 -6.36
N ALA A 25 -2.89 -1.02 -7.31
CA ALA A 25 -2.31 -2.20 -7.97
C ALA A 25 -1.03 -1.85 -8.73
N HIS A 26 -1.05 -0.78 -9.52
CA HIS A 26 0.14 -0.32 -10.23
C HIS A 26 1.27 0.06 -9.27
N LEU A 27 0.93 0.76 -8.21
CA LEU A 27 1.89 1.18 -7.21
C LEU A 27 2.58 -0.02 -6.56
N ILE A 28 1.81 -0.98 -6.06
CA ILE A 28 2.38 -2.10 -5.30
C ILE A 28 3.26 -2.99 -6.17
N VAL A 29 2.87 -3.22 -7.41
CA VAL A 29 3.69 -4.00 -8.35
C VAL A 29 5.00 -3.28 -8.64
N ARG A 30 4.94 -1.98 -8.85
CA ARG A 30 6.14 -1.16 -9.09
C ARG A 30 7.09 -1.18 -7.89
N LEU A 31 6.57 -1.01 -6.67
CA LEU A 31 7.38 -1.05 -5.46
C LEU A 31 8.04 -2.42 -5.28
N ALA A 32 7.27 -3.49 -5.50
CA ALA A 32 7.76 -4.86 -5.33
C ALA A 32 8.90 -5.23 -6.29
N GLN A 33 8.99 -4.57 -7.44
CA GLN A 33 10.04 -4.81 -8.44
C GLN A 33 11.38 -4.18 -8.07
N ASN A 34 11.44 -3.37 -7.02
CA ASN A 34 12.69 -2.72 -6.62
C ASN A 34 13.68 -3.75 -6.06
N ALA A 35 14.86 -3.83 -6.69
CA ALA A 35 15.88 -4.82 -6.33
C ALA A 35 16.40 -4.67 -4.89
N ASP A 36 16.37 -3.46 -4.34
CA ASP A 36 16.85 -3.21 -2.97
C ASP A 36 16.02 -3.93 -1.91
N LEU A 37 14.78 -4.33 -2.23
CA LEU A 37 13.92 -5.02 -1.27
C LEU A 37 14.29 -6.48 -1.05
N ARG A 38 15.13 -7.05 -1.90
CA ARG A 38 15.38 -8.50 -1.96
C ARG A 38 16.26 -9.03 -0.83
N ASP A 39 17.15 -8.20 -0.31
CA ASP A 39 18.14 -8.64 0.67
C ASP A 39 17.77 -8.33 2.14
N PHE A 40 16.67 -7.61 2.37
CA PHE A 40 16.19 -7.20 3.69
C PHE A 40 17.20 -6.41 4.53
N GLY A 41 18.25 -5.91 3.88
CA GLY A 41 19.30 -5.20 4.58
C GLY A 41 19.00 -3.71 4.72
N LYS A 42 20.06 -2.97 5.01
CA LYS A 42 20.04 -1.53 5.20
C LYS A 42 19.44 -0.78 4.00
N HIS A 43 19.71 -1.27 2.78
CA HIS A 43 19.19 -0.66 1.55
C HIS A 43 17.69 -0.84 1.42
N ALA A 44 17.15 -2.00 1.80
CA ALA A 44 15.71 -2.26 1.76
C ALA A 44 14.96 -1.29 2.67
N CYS A 45 15.40 -1.15 3.91
CA CYS A 45 14.76 -0.24 4.88
C CYS A 45 14.85 1.22 4.43
N ALA A 46 15.99 1.64 3.90
CA ALA A 46 16.16 2.99 3.34
C ALA A 46 15.24 3.22 2.14
N ARG A 47 15.01 2.19 1.32
CA ARG A 47 14.11 2.28 0.17
C ARG A 47 12.66 2.44 0.61
N LEU A 48 12.23 1.74 1.66
CA LEU A 48 10.89 1.92 2.22
C LEU A 48 10.68 3.36 2.71
N ASP A 49 11.65 3.93 3.41
CA ASP A 49 11.61 5.32 3.84
C ASP A 49 11.52 6.28 2.64
N SER A 50 12.26 6.01 1.59
CA SER A 50 12.22 6.78 0.35
C SER A 50 10.84 6.74 -0.30
N PHE A 51 10.22 5.56 -0.39
CA PHE A 51 8.86 5.41 -0.91
C PHE A 51 7.85 6.18 -0.09
N SER A 52 7.97 6.15 1.23
CA SER A 52 7.05 6.87 2.11
C SER A 52 7.10 8.39 1.89
N ARG A 53 8.25 8.92 1.53
CA ARG A 53 8.41 10.35 1.21
C ARG A 53 7.93 10.68 -0.21
N GLU A 54 8.13 9.77 -1.16
CA GLU A 54 7.73 9.95 -2.55
C GLU A 54 6.21 9.90 -2.74
N TYR A 55 5.53 9.07 -1.93
CA TYR A 55 4.09 8.84 -2.05
C TYR A 55 3.36 9.20 -0.74
N PRO A 56 2.98 10.48 -0.56
CA PRO A 56 2.40 10.95 0.71
C PRO A 56 1.08 10.30 1.11
N PHE A 57 0.39 9.64 0.18
CA PHE A 57 -0.85 8.92 0.45
C PHE A 57 -0.62 7.56 1.12
N ILE A 58 0.63 7.11 1.20
CA ILE A 58 0.97 5.88 1.91
C ILE A 58 0.96 6.16 3.42
N GLN A 59 0.23 5.32 4.16
CA GLN A 59 0.19 5.41 5.62
C GLN A 59 1.26 4.53 6.27
N TYR A 60 1.34 3.27 5.84
CA TYR A 60 2.30 2.29 6.33
C TYR A 60 2.86 1.46 5.20
N LEU A 61 4.13 1.10 5.33
CA LEU A 61 4.83 0.15 4.48
C LEU A 61 5.42 -0.95 5.34
N TYR A 62 5.25 -2.20 4.90
CA TYR A 62 5.79 -3.37 5.59
C TYR A 62 6.52 -4.26 4.59
N LEU A 63 7.70 -4.74 4.98
CA LEU A 63 8.43 -5.75 4.20
C LEU A 63 8.69 -6.94 5.10
N THR A 64 8.24 -8.12 4.66
CA THR A 64 8.43 -9.38 5.40
C THR A 64 9.30 -10.35 4.62
N ASP A 65 9.82 -11.36 5.31
CA ASP A 65 10.40 -12.53 4.65
C ASP A 65 9.29 -13.53 4.28
N THR A 66 9.68 -14.72 3.79
CA THR A 66 8.73 -15.76 3.38
C THR A 66 7.97 -16.42 4.54
N LYS A 67 8.39 -16.19 5.75
CA LYS A 67 7.73 -16.69 6.96
C LYS A 67 6.74 -15.69 7.54
N GLY A 68 6.65 -14.50 6.97
CA GLY A 68 5.80 -13.42 7.49
C GLY A 68 6.43 -12.61 8.59
N SER A 69 7.73 -12.76 8.82
CA SER A 69 8.46 -12.00 9.83
C SER A 69 8.82 -10.62 9.29
N LEU A 70 8.48 -9.57 10.04
CA LEU A 70 8.75 -8.19 9.64
C LEU A 70 10.25 -7.92 9.59
N LYS A 71 10.72 -7.42 8.46
CA LYS A 71 12.12 -7.03 8.25
C LYS A 71 12.31 -5.52 8.24
N CYS A 72 11.41 -4.79 7.61
CA CYS A 72 11.43 -3.33 7.58
C CYS A 72 10.01 -2.78 7.62
N ALA A 73 9.84 -1.61 8.21
CA ALA A 73 8.59 -0.88 8.18
C ALA A 73 8.87 0.61 8.05
N ALA A 74 7.95 1.34 7.41
CA ALA A 74 7.98 2.79 7.35
C ALA A 74 6.59 3.33 7.69
N ILE A 75 6.55 4.36 8.54
CA ILE A 75 5.34 5.05 8.95
C ILE A 75 5.47 6.48 8.43
N THR A 76 4.53 6.89 7.59
CA THR A 76 4.63 8.18 6.90
C THR A 76 4.18 9.35 7.76
N ASP A 77 3.18 9.14 8.61
CA ASP A 77 2.60 10.22 9.41
C ASP A 77 3.39 10.42 10.71
N PRO A 78 4.03 11.59 10.92
CA PRO A 78 4.80 11.86 12.13
C PRO A 78 3.99 11.76 13.42
N ALA A 79 2.69 12.11 13.38
CA ALA A 79 1.83 12.03 14.55
C ALA A 79 1.64 10.59 15.03
N TYR A 80 1.71 9.64 14.11
CA TYR A 80 1.57 8.22 14.42
C TYR A 80 2.88 7.54 14.77
N ARG A 81 4.02 8.11 14.37
CA ARG A 81 5.33 7.58 14.77
C ARG A 81 5.53 7.63 16.28
N GLU A 82 5.08 8.71 16.91
CA GLU A 82 5.21 8.85 18.36
C GLU A 82 4.26 7.93 19.12
N LYS A 83 3.06 7.72 18.59
CA LYS A 83 2.01 6.93 19.24
C LYS A 83 2.16 5.44 18.99
N TYR A 84 2.63 5.07 17.82
CA TYR A 84 2.85 3.68 17.40
C TYR A 84 4.30 3.54 16.97
N GLU A 85 5.19 3.39 17.94
CA GLU A 85 6.57 3.05 17.64
C GLU A 85 6.59 1.94 16.60
N ALA A 86 7.52 2.04 15.66
CA ALA A 86 7.66 1.06 14.60
C ALA A 86 7.54 -0.35 15.18
N LEU A 87 6.69 -1.17 14.58
CA LEU A 87 6.54 -2.55 15.00
C LEU A 87 7.92 -3.20 15.09
N PRO A 88 8.17 -4.02 16.13
CA PRO A 88 9.50 -4.60 16.31
C PRO A 88 9.84 -5.51 15.13
N ILE A 89 11.12 -5.48 14.74
CA ILE A 89 11.65 -6.43 13.76
C ILE A 89 11.36 -7.85 14.25
N GLY A 90 10.88 -8.68 13.35
CA GLY A 90 10.45 -10.04 13.68
C GLY A 90 8.98 -10.17 14.04
N PHE A 91 8.22 -9.05 14.07
CA PHE A 91 6.78 -9.11 14.28
C PHE A 91 6.14 -10.08 13.27
N ASP A 92 5.23 -10.93 13.76
CA ASP A 92 4.65 -12.01 12.96
C ASP A 92 3.38 -11.55 12.23
N PHE A 93 3.47 -11.45 10.91
CA PHE A 93 2.35 -11.17 10.01
C PHE A 93 1.85 -12.42 9.27
N SER A 94 2.33 -13.60 9.63
CA SER A 94 2.05 -14.84 8.88
C SER A 94 0.56 -15.17 8.75
N GLN A 95 -0.28 -14.71 9.68
CA GLN A 95 -1.71 -14.97 9.68
C GLN A 95 -2.55 -13.89 8.99
N ARG A 96 -1.93 -12.81 8.56
CA ARG A 96 -2.63 -11.71 7.90
C ARG A 96 -2.93 -12.05 6.45
N GLU A 97 -4.13 -11.67 5.99
CA GLU A 97 -4.57 -11.91 4.62
C GLU A 97 -3.61 -11.29 3.60
N TRP A 98 -3.14 -10.06 3.84
CA TRP A 98 -2.24 -9.36 2.92
C TRP A 98 -0.90 -10.09 2.74
N PHE A 99 -0.50 -10.91 3.71
CA PHE A 99 0.69 -11.76 3.59
C PHE A 99 0.35 -13.12 2.96
N LYS A 100 -0.68 -13.79 3.45
CA LYS A 100 -1.05 -15.13 3.02
C LYS A 100 -1.41 -15.19 1.54
N MET A 101 -2.21 -14.25 1.08
CA MET A 101 -2.74 -14.30 -0.29
C MET A 101 -1.63 -14.19 -1.33
N PRO A 102 -0.69 -13.21 -1.27
CA PRO A 102 0.41 -13.19 -2.21
C PRO A 102 1.30 -14.42 -2.17
N MET A 103 1.52 -14.99 -0.99
CA MET A 103 2.31 -16.21 -0.84
C MET A 103 1.65 -17.41 -1.51
N GLN A 104 0.31 -17.50 -1.44
CA GLN A 104 -0.45 -18.59 -2.02
C GLN A 104 -0.62 -18.46 -3.53
N THR A 105 -0.86 -17.24 -4.01
CA THR A 105 -1.19 -17.00 -5.42
C THR A 105 0.01 -16.64 -6.28
N GLY A 106 1.06 -16.09 -5.68
CA GLY A 106 2.19 -15.53 -6.40
C GLY A 106 1.90 -14.19 -7.05
N ASP A 107 0.72 -13.62 -6.82
CA ASP A 107 0.28 -12.36 -7.42
C ASP A 107 0.03 -11.28 -6.36
N MET A 108 -0.15 -10.04 -6.82
CA MET A 108 -0.56 -8.96 -5.94
C MET A 108 -1.97 -9.22 -5.39
N HIS A 109 -2.27 -8.64 -4.23
CA HIS A 109 -3.55 -8.77 -3.56
C HIS A 109 -4.03 -7.41 -3.08
N ILE A 110 -5.32 -7.14 -3.27
CA ILE A 110 -5.98 -5.92 -2.78
C ILE A 110 -7.03 -6.32 -1.77
N MET A 111 -6.97 -5.73 -0.57
CA MET A 111 -8.02 -5.87 0.42
C MET A 111 -9.06 -4.76 0.21
N ASP A 112 -10.31 -5.05 0.56
CA ASP A 112 -11.39 -4.06 0.48
C ASP A 112 -11.10 -2.86 1.39
N VAL A 113 -11.66 -1.71 1.00
CA VAL A 113 -11.56 -0.48 1.78
C VAL A 113 -12.13 -0.70 3.18
N TYR A 114 -11.37 -0.27 4.18
CA TYR A 114 -11.80 -0.33 5.57
C TYR A 114 -11.38 0.94 6.30
N GLN A 115 -11.96 1.17 7.48
CA GLN A 115 -11.57 2.29 8.32
C GLN A 115 -10.39 1.88 9.21
N SER A 116 -9.29 2.63 9.11
CA SER A 116 -8.11 2.37 9.94
C SER A 116 -8.42 2.62 11.42
N GLN A 117 -8.06 1.69 12.28
CA GLN A 117 -8.14 1.86 13.73
C GLN A 117 -7.17 2.93 14.23
N PHE A 118 -6.11 3.19 13.48
CA PHE A 118 -5.07 4.15 13.86
C PHE A 118 -5.43 5.59 13.50
N THR A 119 -6.00 5.79 12.31
CA THR A 119 -6.25 7.14 11.78
C THR A 119 -7.73 7.49 11.71
N GLY A 120 -8.64 6.52 11.78
CA GLY A 120 -10.06 6.72 11.51
C GLY A 120 -10.38 6.97 10.05
N LYS A 121 -9.38 6.98 9.17
CA LYS A 121 -9.55 7.26 7.74
C LYS A 121 -9.75 5.97 6.95
N LEU A 122 -10.35 6.09 5.76
CA LEU A 122 -10.52 4.96 4.87
C LEU A 122 -9.18 4.57 4.24
N VAL A 123 -8.85 3.29 4.29
CA VAL A 123 -7.57 2.73 3.88
C VAL A 123 -7.79 1.55 2.95
N ILE A 124 -6.96 1.46 1.91
CA ILE A 124 -6.84 0.27 1.07
C ILE A 124 -5.50 -0.39 1.42
N THR A 125 -5.53 -1.67 1.72
CA THR A 125 -4.29 -2.44 1.90
C THR A 125 -4.02 -3.25 0.64
N VAL A 126 -2.82 -3.08 0.08
CA VAL A 126 -2.36 -3.82 -1.08
C VAL A 126 -1.04 -4.49 -0.75
N SER A 127 -0.80 -5.63 -1.35
CA SER A 127 0.43 -6.38 -1.13
C SER A 127 0.87 -7.10 -2.40
N CYS A 128 2.16 -7.42 -2.47
CA CYS A 128 2.73 -8.09 -3.63
C CYS A 128 3.94 -8.90 -3.20
N PRO A 129 4.14 -10.09 -3.80
CA PRO A 129 5.38 -10.82 -3.56
C PRO A 129 6.58 -10.04 -4.07
N VAL A 130 7.67 -10.08 -3.32
CA VAL A 130 8.99 -9.63 -3.79
C VAL A 130 9.72 -10.87 -4.28
N THR A 131 10.21 -10.84 -5.52
CA THR A 131 10.84 -11.99 -6.13
C THR A 131 12.30 -11.71 -6.47
N ASP A 132 13.10 -12.76 -6.52
CA ASP A 132 14.48 -12.68 -7.01
C ASP A 132 14.53 -12.79 -8.55
N ASP A 133 15.72 -12.82 -9.13
CA ASP A 133 15.90 -12.89 -10.58
C ASP A 133 15.41 -14.22 -11.19
N ASP A 134 15.25 -15.25 -10.38
CA ASP A 134 14.75 -16.57 -10.78
C ASP A 134 13.24 -16.73 -10.52
N ASP A 135 12.54 -15.63 -10.24
CA ASP A 135 11.12 -15.58 -9.91
C ASP A 135 10.73 -16.34 -8.63
N ASN A 136 11.68 -16.60 -7.75
CA ASN A 136 11.40 -17.18 -6.44
C ASN A 136 10.94 -16.07 -5.49
N ILE A 137 9.88 -16.31 -4.73
CA ILE A 137 9.39 -15.36 -3.72
C ILE A 137 10.40 -15.31 -2.57
N VAL A 138 10.90 -14.12 -2.26
CA VAL A 138 11.80 -13.89 -1.13
C VAL A 138 11.13 -13.17 0.03
N GLY A 139 9.98 -12.56 -0.21
CA GLY A 139 9.21 -11.86 0.81
C GLY A 139 7.96 -11.24 0.25
N VAL A 140 7.30 -10.44 1.07
CA VAL A 140 6.08 -9.72 0.68
C VAL A 140 6.19 -8.27 1.14
N ILE A 141 5.83 -7.34 0.23
CA ILE A 141 5.63 -5.95 0.61
C ILE A 141 4.15 -5.68 0.76
N GLY A 142 3.77 -5.05 1.87
CA GLY A 142 2.40 -4.62 2.15
C GLY A 142 2.36 -3.11 2.35
N VAL A 143 1.29 -2.49 1.86
CA VAL A 143 1.13 -1.04 1.89
C VAL A 143 -0.29 -0.69 2.29
N ASP A 144 -0.44 0.17 3.29
CA ASP A 144 -1.71 0.78 3.66
C ASP A 144 -1.77 2.16 3.02
N ILE A 145 -2.76 2.37 2.16
CA ILE A 145 -2.92 3.60 1.38
C ILE A 145 -4.17 4.33 1.84
N GLN A 146 -4.05 5.63 2.12
CA GLN A 146 -5.20 6.48 2.43
C GLN A 146 -5.98 6.77 1.14
N LEU A 147 -7.22 6.29 1.08
CA LEU A 147 -8.06 6.40 -0.11
C LEU A 147 -8.25 7.84 -0.56
N GLU A 148 -8.60 8.72 0.35
CA GLU A 148 -8.85 10.13 0.04
C GLU A 148 -7.60 10.81 -0.55
N GLN A 149 -6.45 10.56 0.04
CA GLN A 149 -5.19 11.15 -0.44
C GLN A 149 -4.80 10.63 -1.81
N LEU A 150 -5.01 9.34 -2.06
CA LEU A 150 -4.75 8.73 -3.37
C LEU A 150 -5.60 9.36 -4.46
N LEU A 151 -6.90 9.55 -4.18
CA LEU A 151 -7.84 10.16 -5.13
C LEU A 151 -7.50 11.62 -5.41
N LYS A 152 -7.12 12.37 -4.39
CA LYS A 152 -6.67 13.76 -4.58
C LYS A 152 -5.45 13.85 -5.47
N ARG A 153 -4.49 12.95 -5.29
CA ARG A 153 -3.29 12.89 -6.12
C ARG A 153 -3.64 12.58 -7.57
N SER A 154 -4.55 11.64 -7.79
CA SER A 154 -5.03 11.28 -9.13
C SER A 154 -5.70 12.46 -9.82
N GLN A 155 -6.56 13.20 -9.12
CA GLN A 155 -7.21 14.39 -9.67
C GLN A 155 -6.21 15.47 -10.05
N ALA A 156 -5.20 15.71 -9.21
CA ALA A 156 -4.16 16.68 -9.49
C ALA A 156 -3.38 16.33 -10.77
N LEU A 157 -3.03 15.06 -10.95
CA LEU A 157 -2.36 14.57 -12.15
C LEU A 157 -3.21 14.73 -13.40
N GLN A 158 -4.52 14.48 -13.30
CA GLN A 158 -5.45 14.67 -14.42
C GLN A 158 -5.55 16.14 -14.81
N GLN A 159 -5.60 17.05 -13.84
CA GLN A 159 -5.63 18.49 -14.09
C GLN A 159 -4.36 18.98 -14.76
N GLU A 160 -3.20 18.50 -14.32
CA GLU A 160 -1.91 18.82 -14.95
C GLU A 160 -1.87 18.34 -16.41
N ALA A 161 -2.35 17.14 -16.67
CA ALA A 161 -2.41 16.60 -18.02
C ALA A 161 -3.32 17.40 -18.93
N ARG A 162 -4.48 17.86 -18.45
CA ARG A 162 -5.40 18.72 -19.21
C ARG A 162 -4.79 20.09 -19.48
N ALA A 163 -4.11 20.69 -18.50
CA ALA A 163 -3.45 21.96 -18.67
C ALA A 163 -2.32 21.89 -19.71
N ALA A 164 -1.63 20.77 -19.81
CA ALA A 164 -0.57 20.54 -20.78
C ALA A 164 -1.11 20.38 -22.22
N GLU A 165 -2.36 19.94 -22.38
CA GLU A 165 -3.00 19.80 -23.69
C GLU A 165 -3.51 21.15 -24.26
N ASP A 166 -3.78 22.11 -23.40
CA ASP A 166 -4.22 23.45 -23.77
C ASP A 166 -3.01 24.36 -24.05
#